data_2ea8a341db22218af14312c49ed76d53
#
_entry.id   2ea8a341db22218af14312c49ed76d53
#
_cell.length_a   1.000
_cell.length_b   1.000
_cell.length_c   1.000
_cell.angle_alpha   90.00
_cell.angle_beta   90.00
_cell.angle_gamma   90.00
#
_symmetry.space_group_name_H-M   'P 1'
#
loop_
_entity.id
_entity.type
_entity.pdbx_description
1 polymer ?
#
loop_
_entity_poly.entity_id
_entity_poly.type
_entity_poly.pdbx_seq_one_letter_code
_entity_poly.pdbx_strand_id
1 'polypeptide(L)'
;AIESSGHKVLALPTNNGKITAQQVEDYYNWHHFSPDYEHMVMPGMVYISFPTEGGTMYSKAELTALHEVCRKCGLPLFIDGARMGYGLTCDDCDLTLPELARLCDVFYIGGNKVGALFGEAVVIMNDALKRDFRFMMKQRGGMLAKGRLLGVQFDALFTDDLYFRIARHANVMAKKIHAIFEENGY
;
A
#
# COMPACT_ATOMS: atom_id res chain seq x y z
N ALA A 1 -11.12 7.53 4.91
CA ALA A 1 -10.67 8.27 3.71
C ALA A 1 -11.46 7.87 2.46
N ILE A 2 -11.59 6.58 2.13
CA ILE A 2 -12.28 6.10 0.91
C ILE A 2 -13.74 6.56 0.89
N GLU A 3 -14.48 6.34 1.96
CA GLU A 3 -15.91 6.71 2.02
C GLU A 3 -16.15 8.23 2.04
N SER A 4 -15.21 9.02 2.56
CA SER A 4 -15.29 10.49 2.51
C SER A 4 -15.19 11.05 1.08
N SER A 5 -14.76 10.26 0.12
CA SER A 5 -14.73 10.62 -1.31
C SER A 5 -15.94 10.12 -2.10
N GLY A 6 -16.95 9.56 -1.41
CA GLY A 6 -18.19 9.08 -2.02
C GLY A 6 -18.13 7.62 -2.50
N HIS A 7 -17.08 6.90 -2.14
CA HIS A 7 -16.93 5.47 -2.43
C HIS A 7 -17.19 4.62 -1.20
N LYS A 8 -17.58 3.36 -1.41
CA LYS A 8 -17.80 2.41 -0.33
C LYS A 8 -16.63 1.45 -0.21
N VAL A 9 -16.25 1.11 1.02
CA VAL A 9 -15.33 0.00 1.29
C VAL A 9 -16.09 -1.31 1.21
N LEU A 10 -15.64 -2.21 0.33
CA LEU A 10 -16.13 -3.58 0.19
C LEU A 10 -15.11 -4.50 0.88
N ALA A 11 -15.32 -4.72 2.17
CA ALA A 11 -14.37 -5.48 2.99
C ALA A 11 -14.44 -6.98 2.66
N LEU A 12 -13.30 -7.58 2.32
CA LEU A 12 -13.15 -9.02 2.18
C LEU A 12 -12.69 -9.62 3.53
N PRO A 13 -13.20 -10.79 3.93
CA PRO A 13 -12.81 -11.41 5.18
C PRO A 13 -11.34 -11.86 5.15
N THR A 14 -10.64 -11.67 6.29
CA THR A 14 -9.24 -12.08 6.41
C THR A 14 -8.90 -12.41 7.85
N ASN A 15 -8.02 -13.41 8.05
CA ASN A 15 -7.54 -13.82 9.37
C ASN A 15 -6.19 -13.18 9.74
N ASN A 16 -5.44 -12.70 8.75
CA ASN A 16 -4.08 -12.18 8.92
C ASN A 16 -3.86 -10.81 8.26
N GLY A 17 -4.92 -10.12 7.88
CA GLY A 17 -4.85 -8.81 7.20
C GLY A 17 -4.58 -8.89 5.70
N LYS A 18 -4.37 -10.08 5.13
CA LYS A 18 -4.15 -10.26 3.68
C LYS A 18 -5.40 -10.80 3.01
N ILE A 19 -5.71 -10.27 1.84
CA ILE A 19 -6.70 -10.83 0.91
C ILE A 19 -5.98 -11.64 -0.18
N THR A 20 -6.67 -12.59 -0.78
CA THR A 20 -6.13 -13.44 -1.84
C THR A 20 -6.66 -13.03 -3.21
N ALA A 21 -5.94 -13.40 -4.26
CA ALA A 21 -6.39 -13.23 -5.64
C ALA A 21 -7.74 -13.94 -5.89
N GLN A 22 -7.93 -15.12 -5.31
CA GLN A 22 -9.19 -15.88 -5.43
C GLN A 22 -10.37 -15.10 -4.83
N GLN A 23 -10.20 -14.50 -3.65
CA GLN A 23 -11.27 -13.70 -3.04
C GLN A 23 -11.66 -12.49 -3.90
N VAL A 24 -10.67 -11.84 -4.54
CA VAL A 24 -10.93 -10.73 -5.46
C VAL A 24 -11.72 -11.23 -6.67
N GLU A 25 -11.31 -12.34 -7.27
CA GLU A 25 -11.98 -12.92 -8.43
C GLU A 25 -13.41 -13.37 -8.09
N ASP A 26 -13.58 -14.04 -6.97
CA ASP A 26 -14.89 -14.54 -6.53
C ASP A 26 -15.87 -13.38 -6.28
N TYR A 27 -15.39 -12.31 -5.61
CA TYR A 27 -16.23 -11.13 -5.36
C TYR A 27 -16.57 -10.39 -6.65
N TYR A 28 -15.60 -10.22 -7.56
CA TYR A 28 -15.81 -9.63 -8.87
C TYR A 28 -16.87 -10.40 -9.67
N ASN A 29 -16.73 -11.72 -9.75
CA ASN A 29 -17.64 -12.59 -10.46
C ASN A 29 -19.04 -12.59 -9.82
N TRP A 30 -19.11 -12.67 -8.47
CA TRP A 30 -20.38 -12.58 -7.75
C TRP A 30 -21.12 -11.29 -8.08
N HIS A 31 -20.44 -10.14 -8.11
CA HIS A 31 -21.05 -8.88 -8.50
C HIS A 31 -21.53 -8.91 -9.96
N HIS A 32 -20.64 -9.25 -10.91
CA HIS A 32 -20.92 -9.13 -12.34
C HIS A 32 -21.94 -10.14 -12.87
N PHE A 33 -22.05 -11.29 -12.23
CA PHE A 33 -23.01 -12.33 -12.64
C PHE A 33 -24.27 -12.36 -11.75
N SER A 34 -24.39 -11.46 -10.78
CA SER A 34 -25.61 -11.31 -10.00
C SER A 34 -26.74 -10.77 -10.87
N PRO A 35 -27.97 -11.30 -10.77
CA PRO A 35 -29.11 -10.72 -11.46
C PRO A 35 -29.45 -9.30 -10.95
N ASP A 36 -29.02 -8.98 -9.74
CA ASP A 36 -29.28 -7.70 -9.06
C ASP A 36 -28.06 -6.76 -9.08
N TYR A 37 -27.09 -6.97 -9.95
CA TYR A 37 -25.82 -6.21 -9.96
C TYR A 37 -26.02 -4.69 -10.06
N GLU A 38 -27.08 -4.23 -10.70
CA GLU A 38 -27.44 -2.81 -10.85
C GLU A 38 -27.79 -2.14 -9.50
N HIS A 39 -28.16 -2.93 -8.48
CA HIS A 39 -28.47 -2.46 -7.14
C HIS A 39 -27.28 -2.58 -6.18
N MET A 40 -26.15 -3.07 -6.66
CA MET A 40 -24.96 -3.34 -5.88
C MET A 40 -23.87 -2.29 -6.13
N VAL A 41 -23.00 -2.07 -5.14
CA VAL A 41 -21.81 -1.24 -5.32
C VAL A 41 -20.81 -2.00 -6.17
N MET A 42 -20.48 -1.44 -7.34
CA MET A 42 -19.52 -2.03 -8.26
C MET A 42 -18.09 -1.92 -7.71
N PRO A 43 -17.31 -3.01 -7.71
CA PRO A 43 -15.88 -2.95 -7.39
C PRO A 43 -15.14 -2.03 -8.36
N GLY A 44 -14.40 -1.07 -7.85
CA GLY A 44 -13.69 -0.07 -8.65
C GLY A 44 -12.17 -0.13 -8.52
N MET A 45 -11.65 -0.72 -7.44
CA MET A 45 -10.22 -0.98 -7.26
C MET A 45 -10.00 -2.00 -6.13
N VAL A 46 -8.82 -2.60 -6.10
CA VAL A 46 -8.33 -3.40 -4.98
C VAL A 46 -7.37 -2.56 -4.15
N TYR A 47 -7.59 -2.54 -2.84
CA TYR A 47 -6.75 -1.81 -1.87
C TYR A 47 -6.15 -2.79 -0.86
N ILE A 48 -4.84 -2.77 -0.71
CA ILE A 48 -4.11 -3.56 0.29
C ILE A 48 -3.09 -2.69 1.01
N SER A 49 -2.66 -3.12 2.20
CA SER A 49 -1.54 -2.51 2.93
C SER A 49 -0.29 -3.38 2.84
N PHE A 50 0.89 -2.75 2.68
CA PHE A 50 2.18 -3.43 2.66
C PHE A 50 3.21 -2.71 3.54
N PRO A 51 3.69 -3.36 4.64
CA PRO A 51 3.08 -4.52 5.31
C PRO A 51 1.68 -4.22 5.84
N THR A 52 0.92 -5.25 6.18
CA THR A 52 -0.39 -5.07 6.80
C THR A 52 -0.26 -4.43 8.19
N GLU A 53 -1.35 -3.91 8.72
CA GLU A 53 -1.34 -3.34 10.08
C GLU A 53 -1.03 -4.38 11.17
N GLY A 54 -1.36 -5.65 10.93
CA GLY A 54 -1.01 -6.77 11.80
C GLY A 54 0.43 -7.26 11.68
N GLY A 55 1.24 -6.65 10.80
CA GLY A 55 2.65 -6.98 10.63
C GLY A 55 2.93 -8.14 9.65
N THR A 56 1.91 -8.65 8.97
CA THR A 56 2.11 -9.66 7.92
C THR A 56 2.51 -8.99 6.59
N MET A 57 3.18 -9.74 5.73
CA MET A 57 3.60 -9.27 4.42
C MET A 57 3.06 -10.14 3.29
N TYR A 58 2.76 -9.50 2.18
CA TYR A 58 2.56 -10.21 0.92
C TYR A 58 3.90 -10.65 0.36
N SER A 59 4.03 -11.92 0.01
CA SER A 59 5.16 -12.41 -0.78
C SER A 59 5.07 -11.91 -2.23
N LYS A 60 6.16 -11.99 -2.96
CA LYS A 60 6.19 -11.69 -4.40
C LYS A 60 5.17 -12.51 -5.18
N ALA A 61 5.02 -13.79 -4.82
CA ALA A 61 4.05 -14.68 -5.46
C ALA A 61 2.60 -14.22 -5.19
N GLU A 62 2.26 -13.87 -3.95
CA GLU A 62 0.93 -13.36 -3.59
C GLU A 62 0.61 -12.03 -4.29
N LEU A 63 1.57 -11.09 -4.33
CA LEU A 63 1.37 -9.82 -5.05
C LEU A 63 1.27 -10.02 -6.56
N THR A 64 2.02 -10.94 -7.13
CA THR A 64 1.90 -11.28 -8.56
C THR A 64 0.52 -11.82 -8.86
N ALA A 65 -0.01 -12.75 -8.06
CA ALA A 65 -1.35 -13.29 -8.24
C ALA A 65 -2.45 -12.21 -8.09
N LEU A 66 -2.30 -11.30 -7.13
CA LEU A 66 -3.21 -10.15 -6.99
C LEU A 66 -3.13 -9.22 -8.21
N HIS A 67 -1.94 -8.90 -8.69
CA HIS A 67 -1.74 -8.09 -9.88
C HIS A 67 -2.42 -8.72 -11.12
N GLU A 68 -2.24 -10.02 -11.33
CA GLU A 68 -2.82 -10.75 -12.47
C GLU A 68 -4.34 -10.75 -12.43
N VAL A 69 -4.94 -11.04 -11.27
CA VAL A 69 -6.41 -11.01 -11.13
C VAL A 69 -6.97 -9.59 -11.27
N CYS A 70 -6.28 -8.59 -10.74
CA CYS A 70 -6.67 -7.20 -10.91
C CYS A 70 -6.69 -6.81 -12.39
N ARG A 71 -5.64 -7.18 -13.16
CA ARG A 71 -5.61 -6.97 -14.60
C ARG A 71 -6.73 -7.71 -15.34
N LYS A 72 -7.00 -8.97 -14.97
CA LYS A 72 -8.08 -9.78 -15.53
C LYS A 72 -9.45 -9.13 -15.32
N CYS A 73 -9.67 -8.57 -14.14
CA CYS A 73 -10.93 -7.91 -13.76
C CYS A 73 -11.01 -6.43 -14.16
N GLY A 74 -9.95 -5.85 -14.71
CA GLY A 74 -9.91 -4.43 -15.07
C GLY A 74 -9.90 -3.49 -13.84
N LEU A 75 -9.44 -4.00 -12.68
CA LEU A 75 -9.38 -3.25 -11.42
C LEU A 75 -7.96 -2.73 -11.18
N PRO A 76 -7.76 -1.44 -10.88
CA PRO A 76 -6.48 -0.97 -10.38
C PRO A 76 -6.13 -1.59 -9.03
N LEU A 77 -4.85 -1.91 -8.82
CA LEU A 77 -4.31 -2.34 -7.54
C LEU A 77 -3.60 -1.16 -6.86
N PHE A 78 -4.10 -0.79 -5.69
CA PHE A 78 -3.52 0.25 -4.83
C PHE A 78 -2.83 -0.37 -3.60
N ILE A 79 -1.60 0.05 -3.33
CA ILE A 79 -0.84 -0.39 -2.14
C ILE A 79 -0.64 0.77 -1.17
N ASP A 80 -1.23 0.64 0.02
CA ASP A 80 -0.95 1.48 1.18
C ASP A 80 0.43 1.12 1.74
N GLY A 81 1.39 2.01 1.54
CA GLY A 81 2.77 1.86 1.99
C GLY A 81 3.13 2.66 3.22
N ALA A 82 2.18 2.88 4.15
CA ALA A 82 2.43 3.63 5.38
C ALA A 82 3.62 3.12 6.20
N ARG A 83 3.93 1.83 6.07
CA ARG A 83 5.05 1.14 6.73
C ARG A 83 6.00 0.45 5.74
N MET A 84 6.01 0.90 4.48
CA MET A 84 6.70 0.25 3.38
C MET A 84 8.19 0.01 3.65
N GLY A 85 8.89 0.97 4.24
CA GLY A 85 10.30 0.84 4.58
C GLY A 85 10.57 -0.36 5.51
N TYR A 86 9.72 -0.57 6.50
CA TYR A 86 9.86 -1.70 7.42
C TYR A 86 9.63 -3.04 6.72
N GLY A 87 8.60 -3.13 5.87
CA GLY A 87 8.34 -4.32 5.08
C GLY A 87 9.48 -4.65 4.15
N LEU A 88 9.93 -3.69 3.32
CA LEU A 88 11.01 -3.90 2.35
C LEU A 88 12.38 -4.20 2.98
N THR A 89 12.56 -3.95 4.26
CA THR A 89 13.81 -4.22 4.99
C THR A 89 13.70 -5.34 6.02
N CYS A 90 12.57 -6.03 6.05
CA CYS A 90 12.41 -7.25 6.83
C CYS A 90 13.19 -8.40 6.20
N ASP A 91 13.73 -9.31 7.02
CA ASP A 91 14.56 -10.42 6.54
C ASP A 91 13.77 -11.39 5.65
N ASP A 92 12.48 -11.54 5.89
CA ASP A 92 11.58 -12.42 5.13
C ASP A 92 11.00 -11.76 3.86
N CYS A 93 11.40 -10.52 3.55
CA CYS A 93 10.90 -9.82 2.36
C CYS A 93 11.62 -10.31 1.10
N ASP A 94 10.86 -10.84 0.16
CA ASP A 94 11.31 -11.32 -1.14
C ASP A 94 11.11 -10.30 -2.28
N LEU A 95 10.85 -9.04 -1.93
CA LEU A 95 10.55 -7.93 -2.85
C LEU A 95 11.51 -6.77 -2.68
N THR A 96 11.85 -6.16 -3.79
CA THR A 96 12.45 -4.83 -3.85
C THR A 96 11.39 -3.78 -4.19
N LEU A 97 11.65 -2.51 -3.88
CA LEU A 97 10.74 -1.41 -4.22
C LEU A 97 10.43 -1.32 -5.74
N PRO A 98 11.41 -1.49 -6.66
CA PRO A 98 11.11 -1.53 -8.09
C PRO A 98 10.26 -2.75 -8.53
N GLU A 99 10.36 -3.88 -7.86
CA GLU A 99 9.53 -5.04 -8.14
C GLU A 99 8.11 -4.83 -7.67
N LEU A 100 7.91 -4.33 -6.44
CA LEU A 100 6.61 -3.94 -5.92
C LEU A 100 5.92 -2.91 -6.83
N ALA A 101 6.65 -1.89 -7.29
CA ALA A 101 6.14 -0.88 -8.19
C ALA A 101 5.59 -1.46 -9.52
N ARG A 102 6.20 -2.52 -10.03
CA ARG A 102 5.73 -3.20 -11.26
C ARG A 102 4.49 -4.05 -11.04
N LEU A 103 4.16 -4.38 -9.80
CA LEU A 103 3.03 -5.24 -9.43
C LEU A 103 1.80 -4.47 -8.95
N CYS A 104 1.78 -3.14 -9.08
CA CYS A 104 0.62 -2.33 -8.72
C CYS A 104 0.44 -1.14 -9.66
N ASP A 105 -0.73 -0.51 -9.61
CA ASP A 105 -1.04 0.68 -10.40
C ASP A 105 -0.69 1.97 -9.67
N VAL A 106 -0.89 1.98 -8.36
CA VAL A 106 -0.58 3.11 -7.48
C VAL A 106 -0.10 2.58 -6.13
N PHE A 107 0.88 3.24 -5.56
CA PHE A 107 1.24 3.04 -4.17
C PHE A 107 1.69 4.36 -3.54
N TYR A 108 1.71 4.44 -2.23
CA TYR A 108 2.42 5.52 -1.59
C TYR A 108 3.52 5.00 -0.65
N ILE A 109 4.53 5.82 -0.50
CA ILE A 109 5.65 5.59 0.41
C ILE A 109 5.41 6.41 1.65
N GLY A 110 5.21 5.73 2.78
CA GLY A 110 5.04 6.37 4.07
C GLY A 110 6.30 7.10 4.50
N GLY A 111 6.18 8.39 4.79
CA GLY A 111 7.31 9.21 5.22
C GLY A 111 7.36 9.42 6.74
N ASN A 112 6.24 9.73 7.36
CA ASN A 112 6.18 10.17 8.75
C ASN A 112 6.61 9.09 9.79
N LYS A 113 6.50 7.80 9.45
CA LYS A 113 6.98 6.71 10.30
C LYS A 113 8.45 6.39 10.10
N VAL A 114 9.10 6.96 9.07
CA VAL A 114 10.49 6.66 8.67
C VAL A 114 11.34 7.94 8.58
N GLY A 115 11.00 8.94 9.40
CA GLY A 115 11.85 10.12 9.58
C GLY A 115 11.40 11.41 8.89
N ALA A 116 10.38 11.39 8.03
CA ALA A 116 9.77 12.62 7.54
C ALA A 116 8.93 13.29 8.63
N LEU A 117 8.92 14.61 8.64
CA LEU A 117 8.10 15.38 9.58
C LEU A 117 6.62 15.31 9.22
N PHE A 118 6.28 15.23 7.94
CA PHE A 118 4.92 15.16 7.41
C PHE A 118 4.93 14.73 5.95
N GLY A 119 3.79 14.24 5.48
CA GLY A 119 3.55 13.92 4.06
C GLY A 119 3.96 12.52 3.66
N GLU A 120 3.49 12.17 2.48
CA GLU A 120 3.66 10.87 1.84
C GLU A 120 4.07 11.08 0.38
N ALA A 121 4.81 10.16 -0.21
CA ALA A 121 5.13 10.19 -1.63
C ALA A 121 4.22 9.22 -2.39
N VAL A 122 3.32 9.76 -3.21
CA VAL A 122 2.44 8.94 -4.06
C VAL A 122 3.14 8.63 -5.37
N VAL A 123 3.20 7.37 -5.74
CA VAL A 123 3.78 6.85 -6.97
C VAL A 123 2.67 6.25 -7.83
N ILE A 124 2.47 6.79 -9.04
CA ILE A 124 1.46 6.32 -9.97
C ILE A 124 2.16 5.64 -11.15
N MET A 125 2.04 4.32 -11.23
CA MET A 125 2.64 3.49 -12.27
C MET A 125 1.75 3.42 -13.51
N ASN A 126 0.43 3.44 -13.34
CA ASN A 126 -0.54 3.40 -14.42
C ASN A 126 -0.80 4.82 -14.96
N ASP A 127 -0.39 5.08 -16.20
CA ASP A 127 -0.52 6.41 -16.82
C ASP A 127 -1.98 6.88 -16.96
N ALA A 128 -2.93 5.97 -17.09
CA ALA A 128 -4.36 6.31 -17.14
C ALA A 128 -4.86 6.99 -15.86
N LEU A 129 -4.22 6.74 -14.72
CA LEU A 129 -4.57 7.32 -13.41
C LEU A 129 -3.85 8.64 -13.13
N LYS A 130 -2.91 9.07 -13.99
CA LYS A 130 -2.19 10.35 -13.83
C LYS A 130 -3.00 11.56 -14.27
N ARG A 131 -3.95 11.34 -15.19
CA ARG A 131 -4.80 12.41 -15.70
C ARG A 131 -5.54 13.08 -14.54
N ASP A 132 -5.51 14.41 -14.56
CA ASP A 132 -6.22 15.27 -13.58
C ASP A 132 -5.80 15.08 -12.10
N PHE A 133 -4.81 14.23 -11.78
CA PHE A 133 -4.36 13.98 -10.41
C PHE A 133 -3.94 15.27 -9.69
N ARG A 134 -3.30 16.21 -10.39
CA ARG A 134 -2.90 17.50 -9.79
C ARG A 134 -4.11 18.38 -9.43
N PHE A 135 -5.19 18.32 -10.20
CA PHE A 135 -6.44 19.01 -9.84
C PHE A 135 -7.06 18.40 -8.58
N MET A 136 -7.10 17.08 -8.49
CA MET A 136 -7.58 16.37 -7.30
C MET A 136 -6.74 16.70 -6.07
N MET A 137 -5.42 16.72 -6.22
CA MET A 137 -4.47 17.09 -5.17
C MET A 137 -4.71 18.51 -4.69
N LYS A 138 -4.90 19.46 -5.60
CA LYS A 138 -5.22 20.86 -5.28
C LYS A 138 -6.57 20.99 -4.58
N GLN A 139 -7.61 20.31 -5.08
CA GLN A 139 -8.94 20.32 -4.49
C GLN A 139 -8.95 19.81 -3.04
N ARG A 140 -8.09 18.85 -2.72
CA ARG A 140 -7.95 18.26 -1.38
C ARG A 140 -6.92 18.96 -0.49
N GLY A 141 -6.37 20.09 -0.92
CA GLY A 141 -5.39 20.86 -0.16
C GLY A 141 -3.97 20.31 -0.17
N GLY A 142 -3.68 19.31 -1.02
CA GLY A 142 -2.36 18.67 -1.11
C GLY A 142 -1.30 19.48 -1.87
N MET A 143 -1.68 20.57 -2.53
CA MET A 143 -0.75 21.48 -3.21
C MET A 143 -0.44 22.69 -2.34
N LEU A 144 0.61 22.57 -1.54
CA LEU A 144 1.08 23.67 -0.67
C LEU A 144 1.84 24.72 -1.47
N ALA A 145 1.73 26.00 -1.06
CA ALA A 145 2.51 27.10 -1.66
C ALA A 145 4.03 26.89 -1.54
N LYS A 146 4.48 26.19 -0.50
CA LYS A 146 5.86 25.76 -0.26
C LYS A 146 6.00 24.24 -0.35
N GLY A 147 5.32 23.59 -1.30
CA GLY A 147 5.26 22.13 -1.47
C GLY A 147 6.62 21.45 -1.62
N ARG A 148 7.66 22.17 -2.05
CA ARG A 148 9.05 21.68 -2.07
C ARG A 148 9.53 21.16 -0.71
N LEU A 149 8.96 21.61 0.42
CA LEU A 149 9.29 21.11 1.75
C LEU A 149 8.97 19.63 1.90
N LEU A 150 7.93 19.15 1.24
CA LEU A 150 7.62 17.70 1.16
C LEU A 150 8.68 16.97 0.33
N GLY A 151 8.99 17.49 -0.86
CA GLY A 151 9.98 16.88 -1.76
C GLY A 151 11.38 16.78 -1.17
N VAL A 152 11.84 17.82 -0.49
CA VAL A 152 13.17 17.85 0.15
C VAL A 152 13.31 16.78 1.23
N GLN A 153 12.25 16.47 1.98
CA GLN A 153 12.30 15.39 2.96
C GLN A 153 12.53 14.03 2.28
N PHE A 154 11.80 13.75 1.19
CA PHE A 154 11.96 12.51 0.43
C PHE A 154 13.31 12.47 -0.30
N ASP A 155 13.77 13.57 -0.84
CA ASP A 155 15.12 13.68 -1.41
C ASP A 155 16.20 13.30 -0.38
N ALA A 156 16.12 13.85 0.82
CA ALA A 156 17.03 13.51 1.92
C ALA A 156 16.89 12.04 2.34
N LEU A 157 15.67 11.53 2.48
CA LEU A 157 15.42 10.15 2.90
C LEU A 157 15.92 9.12 1.88
N PHE A 158 15.85 9.42 0.59
CA PHE A 158 16.34 8.51 -0.46
C PHE A 158 17.81 8.75 -0.84
N THR A 159 18.45 9.78 -0.27
CA THR A 159 19.89 9.97 -0.41
C THR A 159 20.63 8.97 0.49
N ASP A 160 21.66 8.34 -0.05
CA ASP A 160 22.52 7.37 0.65
C ASP A 160 21.74 6.27 1.40
N ASP A 161 20.62 5.84 0.85
CA ASP A 161 19.81 4.74 1.39
C ASP A 161 19.23 5.02 2.80
N LEU A 162 19.14 6.28 3.20
CA LEU A 162 18.77 6.66 4.57
C LEU A 162 17.40 6.10 4.97
N TYR A 163 16.39 6.16 4.09
CA TYR A 163 15.05 5.62 4.33
C TYR A 163 15.09 4.15 4.77
N PHE A 164 15.82 3.33 4.03
CA PHE A 164 15.94 1.89 4.32
C PHE A 164 16.84 1.63 5.52
N ARG A 165 17.86 2.45 5.75
CA ARG A 165 18.72 2.36 6.95
C ARG A 165 17.93 2.61 8.23
N ILE A 166 17.09 3.64 8.27
CA ILE A 166 16.19 3.94 9.39
C ILE A 166 15.25 2.76 9.63
N ALA A 167 14.64 2.24 8.57
CA ALA A 167 13.70 1.13 8.66
C ALA A 167 14.37 -0.16 9.15
N ARG A 168 15.56 -0.51 8.65
CA ARG A 168 16.34 -1.67 9.14
C ARG A 168 16.67 -1.52 10.63
N HIS A 169 17.09 -0.34 11.05
CA HIS A 169 17.38 -0.10 12.46
C HIS A 169 16.16 -0.33 13.34
N ALA A 170 14.99 0.17 12.94
CA ALA A 170 13.74 -0.07 13.67
C ALA A 170 13.38 -1.55 13.74
N ASN A 171 13.53 -2.30 12.65
CA ASN A 171 13.31 -3.75 12.64
C ASN A 171 14.26 -4.49 13.61
N VAL A 172 15.54 -4.09 13.67
CA VAL A 172 16.51 -4.66 14.63
C VAL A 172 16.09 -4.38 16.07
N MET A 173 15.59 -3.17 16.36
CA MET A 173 15.11 -2.83 17.72
C MET A 173 13.84 -3.62 18.08
N ALA A 174 12.90 -3.76 17.14
CA ALA A 174 11.69 -4.55 17.35
C ALA A 174 12.02 -6.02 17.64
N LYS A 175 12.97 -6.64 16.92
CA LYS A 175 13.43 -8.01 17.20
C LYS A 175 14.06 -8.17 18.58
N LYS A 176 14.82 -7.18 19.04
CA LYS A 176 15.39 -7.21 20.41
C LYS A 176 14.28 -7.18 21.47
N ILE A 177 13.27 -6.35 21.27
CA ILE A 177 12.13 -6.28 22.18
C ILE A 177 11.35 -7.61 22.17
N HIS A 178 11.11 -8.18 21.01
CA HIS A 178 10.44 -9.48 20.86
C HIS A 178 11.20 -10.58 21.61
N ALA A 179 12.52 -10.67 21.43
CA ALA A 179 13.34 -11.66 22.15
C ALA A 179 13.22 -11.53 23.66
N ILE A 180 13.18 -10.30 24.21
CA ILE A 180 13.00 -10.08 25.64
C ILE A 180 11.62 -10.61 26.12
N PHE A 181 10.56 -10.42 25.32
CA PHE A 181 9.25 -10.97 25.67
C PHE A 181 9.26 -12.49 25.65
N GLU A 182 9.83 -13.12 24.61
CA GLU A 182 9.94 -14.58 24.54
C GLU A 182 10.74 -15.16 25.73
N GLU A 183 11.87 -14.55 26.09
CA GLU A 183 12.70 -14.96 27.23
C GLU A 183 11.93 -14.88 28.57
N ASN A 184 10.92 -14.02 28.67
CA ASN A 184 10.08 -13.85 29.86
C ASN A 184 8.72 -14.56 29.76
N GLY A 185 8.50 -15.39 28.73
CA GLY A 185 7.32 -16.24 28.60
C GLY A 185 6.06 -15.53 28.13
N TYR A 186 6.19 -14.45 27.37
CA TYR A 186 5.11 -13.72 26.74
C TYR A 186 5.02 -13.99 25.24
#